data_31f992d248bd8b2006f430cf7200694c
#
_entry.id   31f992d248bd8b2006f430cf7200694c
#
_cell.length_a   1.000
_cell.length_b   1.000
_cell.length_c   1.000
_cell.angle_alpha   90.00
_cell.angle_beta   90.00
_cell.angle_gamma   90.00
#
_symmetry.space_group_name_H-M   'P 1'
#
loop_
_entity.id
_entity.type
_entity.pdbx_description
1 polymer ?
#
loop_
_entity_poly.entity_id
_entity_poly.type
_entity_poly.pdbx_seq_one_letter_code
_entity_poly.pdbx_strand_id
1 'polypeptide(L)'
;MSAKTMNFEHILFSIEAGVALLSLNRPDQLNSFNTRMHGEVKEALKQVRQNPDVRVLLLTGEGRGFCAGQDLSDRNVAPGSAVPDLGESIEKFYNPLIRQLRDLPMPVICAVNGVAAGAGANIPLACDLVLAARSASFIQAFCKIGLIPDSGGTWTLPRLIGMARAKALALLGNRLTAEQAEQWGLIYRCVEDAELRDEALKLAQHLATQPTYGLALIKRSLNASLSNSFDEQLELERDLQRLAGRSEDYREGVSAFMEKRTPSFKGR
;
A
#
# COMPACT_ATOMS: atom_id res chain seq x y z
N MET A 1 -6.39 28.96 -3.18
CA MET A 1 -7.12 28.62 -1.93
C MET A 1 -6.13 27.97 -0.99
N SER A 2 -5.91 28.54 0.18
CA SER A 2 -4.93 28.02 1.17
C SER A 2 -5.35 26.63 1.59
N ALA A 3 -4.50 25.64 1.38
CA ALA A 3 -4.69 24.28 1.86
C ALA A 3 -4.83 24.35 3.39
N LYS A 4 -5.98 23.93 3.89
CA LYS A 4 -6.22 23.79 5.32
C LYS A 4 -5.29 22.68 5.80
N THR A 5 -4.16 23.05 6.39
CA THR A 5 -3.22 22.09 7.00
C THR A 5 -3.99 21.42 8.13
N MET A 6 -4.52 20.22 7.93
CA MET A 6 -5.05 19.44 9.03
C MET A 6 -3.86 18.94 9.86
N ASN A 7 -3.83 19.30 11.13
CA ASN A 7 -2.86 18.76 12.06
C ASN A 7 -3.31 17.34 12.42
N PHE A 8 -2.69 16.35 11.75
CA PHE A 8 -2.75 14.97 12.17
C PHE A 8 -1.82 14.74 13.36
N GLU A 9 -2.17 13.85 14.25
CA GLU A 9 -1.38 13.54 15.44
C GLU A 9 -0.65 12.19 15.31
N HIS A 10 -1.32 11.21 14.69
CA HIS A 10 -0.82 9.84 14.55
C HIS A 10 -0.25 9.54 13.16
N ILE A 11 -0.30 10.49 12.24
CA ILE A 11 0.36 10.41 10.94
C ILE A 11 1.04 11.73 10.59
N LEU A 12 2.07 11.66 9.75
CA LEU A 12 2.59 12.81 9.03
C LEU A 12 2.09 12.74 7.59
N PHE A 13 1.63 13.86 7.05
CA PHE A 13 1.08 13.90 5.70
C PHE A 13 1.51 15.18 4.98
N SER A 14 2.08 15.03 3.80
CA SER A 14 2.46 16.14 2.93
C SER A 14 2.21 15.80 1.47
N ILE A 15 2.06 16.82 0.64
CA ILE A 15 1.94 16.69 -0.81
C ILE A 15 2.95 17.66 -1.42
N GLU A 16 3.88 17.12 -2.21
CA GLU A 16 4.91 17.89 -2.88
C GLU A 16 5.21 17.27 -4.25
N ALA A 17 5.31 18.11 -5.30
CA ALA A 17 5.69 17.71 -6.66
C ALA A 17 4.91 16.47 -7.19
N GLY A 18 3.61 16.37 -6.88
CA GLY A 18 2.76 15.27 -7.31
C GLY A 18 2.86 14.01 -6.44
N VAL A 19 3.71 14.00 -5.43
CA VAL A 19 3.85 12.89 -4.48
C VAL A 19 3.13 13.24 -3.19
N ALA A 20 2.18 12.41 -2.78
CA ALA A 20 1.62 12.41 -1.43
C ALA A 20 2.45 11.48 -0.56
N LEU A 21 3.08 12.00 0.48
CA LEU A 21 3.81 11.23 1.49
C LEU A 21 2.94 11.07 2.73
N LEU A 22 2.68 9.83 3.13
CA LEU A 22 1.96 9.47 4.34
C LEU A 22 2.87 8.61 5.21
N SER A 23 3.28 9.12 6.37
CA SER A 23 4.07 8.37 7.35
C SER A 23 3.21 8.04 8.57
N LEU A 24 3.16 6.78 8.97
CA LEU A 24 2.58 6.37 10.25
C LEU A 24 3.47 6.93 11.37
N ASN A 25 2.91 7.64 12.34
CA ASN A 25 3.67 8.42 13.33
C ASN A 25 3.23 8.14 14.77
N ARG A 26 3.39 6.90 15.19
CA ARG A 26 3.32 6.45 16.58
C ARG A 26 4.53 5.57 16.90
N PRO A 27 5.77 6.10 16.76
CA PRO A 27 7.00 5.28 16.82
C PRO A 27 7.18 4.52 18.13
N ASP A 28 6.74 5.09 19.26
CA ASP A 28 6.81 4.45 20.58
C ASP A 28 5.93 3.20 20.69
N GLN A 29 4.86 3.10 19.89
CA GLN A 29 3.98 1.95 19.77
C GLN A 29 4.23 1.16 18.48
N LEU A 30 5.41 1.31 17.86
CA LEU A 30 5.77 0.69 16.57
C LEU A 30 4.68 0.92 15.50
N ASN A 31 4.09 2.11 15.50
CA ASN A 31 3.05 2.53 14.55
C ASN A 31 1.82 1.60 14.51
N SER A 32 1.48 0.96 15.65
CA SER A 32 0.24 0.17 15.75
C SER A 32 -0.99 1.06 15.58
N PHE A 33 -1.99 0.52 14.88
CA PHE A 33 -3.22 1.24 14.57
C PHE A 33 -4.18 1.28 15.75
N ASN A 34 -4.56 2.47 16.16
CA ASN A 34 -5.71 2.74 17.01
C ASN A 34 -6.83 3.42 16.22
N THR A 35 -7.99 3.62 16.84
CA THR A 35 -9.16 4.23 16.21
C THR A 35 -8.85 5.60 15.60
N ARG A 36 -8.03 6.41 16.26
CA ARG A 36 -7.65 7.73 15.78
C ARG A 36 -6.81 7.65 14.52
N MET A 37 -5.75 6.82 14.50
CA MET A 37 -4.89 6.64 13.33
C MET A 37 -5.70 6.15 12.11
N HIS A 38 -6.66 5.23 12.31
CA HIS A 38 -7.56 4.82 11.23
C HIS A 38 -8.35 5.99 10.65
N GLY A 39 -8.86 6.88 11.51
CA GLY A 39 -9.59 8.10 11.09
C GLY A 39 -8.70 9.05 10.29
N GLU A 40 -7.49 9.28 10.78
CA GLU A 40 -6.52 10.18 10.14
C GLU A 40 -6.04 9.64 8.78
N VAL A 41 -5.69 8.34 8.71
CA VAL A 41 -5.31 7.68 7.45
C VAL A 41 -6.46 7.72 6.44
N LYS A 42 -7.70 7.45 6.86
CA LYS A 42 -8.89 7.54 6.00
C LYS A 42 -9.05 8.94 5.39
N GLU A 43 -8.87 9.97 6.20
CA GLU A 43 -9.00 11.36 5.72
C GLU A 43 -7.84 11.75 4.79
N ALA A 44 -6.61 11.34 5.10
CA ALA A 44 -5.46 11.54 4.22
C ALA A 44 -5.67 10.87 2.85
N LEU A 45 -6.12 9.60 2.82
CA LEU A 45 -6.42 8.89 1.57
C LEU A 45 -7.56 9.53 0.77
N LYS A 46 -8.54 10.11 1.46
CA LYS A 46 -9.60 10.89 0.80
C LYS A 46 -9.02 12.13 0.12
N GLN A 47 -8.12 12.87 0.79
CA GLN A 47 -7.44 14.02 0.19
C GLN A 47 -6.59 13.60 -1.01
N VAL A 48 -5.83 12.50 -0.91
CA VAL A 48 -5.07 11.92 -2.03
C VAL A 48 -5.97 11.66 -3.23
N ARG A 49 -7.12 11.02 -3.02
CA ARG A 49 -8.07 10.70 -4.10
C ARG A 49 -8.71 11.91 -4.74
N GLN A 50 -8.97 12.97 -3.97
CA GLN A 50 -9.69 14.17 -4.43
C GLN A 50 -8.78 15.25 -5.01
N ASN A 51 -7.48 15.19 -4.73
CA ASN A 51 -6.54 16.19 -5.23
C ASN A 51 -6.01 15.80 -6.62
N PRO A 52 -6.35 16.54 -7.68
CA PRO A 52 -5.93 16.22 -9.05
C PRO A 52 -4.41 16.39 -9.28
N ASP A 53 -3.72 17.08 -8.38
CA ASP A 53 -2.28 17.28 -8.47
C ASP A 53 -1.49 16.09 -7.90
N VAL A 54 -2.14 15.19 -7.14
CA VAL A 54 -1.50 13.98 -6.62
C VAL A 54 -1.45 12.91 -7.70
N ARG A 55 -0.25 12.41 -7.94
CA ARG A 55 0.05 11.42 -8.98
C ARG A 55 0.56 10.09 -8.43
N VAL A 56 1.08 10.09 -7.21
CA VAL A 56 1.62 8.91 -6.50
C VAL A 56 1.38 9.06 -5.00
N LEU A 57 1.06 7.96 -4.34
CA LEU A 57 1.10 7.86 -2.87
C LEU A 57 2.34 7.08 -2.45
N LEU A 58 3.12 7.63 -1.52
CA LEU A 58 4.20 6.95 -0.80
C LEU A 58 3.80 6.77 0.66
N LEU A 59 3.68 5.51 1.11
CA LEU A 59 3.36 5.12 2.48
C LEU A 59 4.62 4.61 3.19
N THR A 60 4.87 5.05 4.42
CA THR A 60 5.98 4.57 5.26
C THR A 60 5.63 4.66 6.75
N GLY A 61 6.57 4.35 7.64
CA GLY A 61 6.44 4.53 9.09
C GLY A 61 7.60 5.34 9.66
N GLU A 62 7.36 6.07 10.73
CA GLU A 62 8.40 6.78 11.47
C GLU A 62 9.02 5.87 12.53
N GLY A 63 10.30 6.11 12.83
CA GLY A 63 11.06 5.38 13.85
C GLY A 63 11.52 3.99 13.39
N ARG A 64 11.67 3.06 14.35
CA ARG A 64 12.31 1.74 14.15
C ARG A 64 11.41 0.65 13.58
N GLY A 65 10.11 0.88 13.46
CA GLY A 65 9.14 -0.10 12.97
C GLY A 65 8.26 0.50 11.89
N PHE A 66 7.84 -0.33 10.94
CA PHE A 66 6.84 0.11 9.97
C PHE A 66 5.46 0.14 10.63
N CYS A 67 4.95 -1.01 11.08
CA CYS A 67 3.65 -1.12 11.74
C CYS A 67 3.51 -2.47 12.47
N ALA A 68 3.18 -2.44 13.76
CA ALA A 68 2.96 -3.65 14.57
C ALA A 68 1.53 -4.21 14.49
N GLY A 69 0.67 -3.66 13.60
CA GLY A 69 -0.72 -4.07 13.43
C GLY A 69 -1.68 -3.31 14.33
N GLN A 70 -2.67 -4.00 14.91
CA GLN A 70 -3.65 -3.41 15.82
C GLN A 70 -3.03 -3.07 17.16
N ASP A 71 -3.31 -1.88 17.66
CA ASP A 71 -3.01 -1.51 19.05
C ASP A 71 -3.93 -2.31 20.01
N LEU A 72 -3.36 -3.27 20.71
CA LEU A 72 -4.11 -4.15 21.61
C LEU A 72 -4.57 -3.43 22.89
N SER A 73 -4.00 -2.26 23.21
CA SER A 73 -4.47 -1.46 24.34
C SER A 73 -5.86 -0.85 24.11
N ASP A 74 -6.27 -0.71 22.84
CA ASP A 74 -7.64 -0.29 22.47
C ASP A 74 -8.68 -1.40 22.66
N ARG A 75 -8.26 -2.62 23.05
CA ARG A 75 -9.14 -3.78 23.21
C ARG A 75 -9.29 -4.15 24.68
N ASN A 76 -10.48 -4.02 25.20
CA ASN A 76 -10.77 -4.50 26.54
C ASN A 76 -10.99 -6.01 26.52
N VAL A 77 -9.96 -6.76 26.95
CA VAL A 77 -9.99 -8.22 27.11
C VAL A 77 -9.93 -8.65 28.59
N ALA A 78 -10.28 -7.74 29.51
CA ALA A 78 -10.27 -8.05 30.95
C ALA A 78 -11.26 -9.17 31.27
N PRO A 79 -10.97 -10.02 32.29
CA PRO A 79 -11.91 -11.03 32.76
C PRO A 79 -13.26 -10.41 33.12
N GLY A 80 -14.35 -10.94 32.56
CA GLY A 80 -15.72 -10.42 32.77
C GLY A 80 -16.16 -9.31 31.82
N SER A 81 -15.30 -8.82 30.93
CA SER A 81 -15.69 -7.91 29.86
C SER A 81 -16.46 -8.65 28.76
N ALA A 82 -17.34 -7.92 28.05
CA ALA A 82 -17.95 -8.45 26.83
C ALA A 82 -16.83 -8.79 25.80
N VAL A 83 -16.96 -9.95 25.17
CA VAL A 83 -16.02 -10.36 24.10
C VAL A 83 -16.15 -9.36 22.94
N PRO A 84 -15.07 -8.69 22.52
CA PRO A 84 -15.14 -7.74 21.42
C PRO A 84 -15.44 -8.45 20.11
N ASP A 85 -16.36 -7.89 19.30
CA ASP A 85 -16.55 -8.33 17.92
C ASP A 85 -15.41 -7.82 17.06
N LEU A 86 -14.44 -8.69 16.75
CA LEU A 86 -13.29 -8.36 15.90
C LEU A 86 -13.72 -8.15 14.44
N GLY A 87 -14.79 -8.79 13.99
CA GLY A 87 -15.35 -8.62 12.66
C GLY A 87 -15.84 -7.20 12.42
N GLU A 88 -16.47 -6.58 13.43
CA GLU A 88 -16.89 -5.18 13.35
C GLU A 88 -15.69 -4.23 13.14
N SER A 89 -14.60 -4.44 13.87
CA SER A 89 -13.38 -3.64 13.72
C SER A 89 -12.77 -3.78 12.32
N ILE A 90 -12.74 -5.01 11.78
CA ILE A 90 -12.23 -5.30 10.45
C ILE A 90 -13.10 -4.60 9.40
N GLU A 91 -14.43 -4.71 9.49
CA GLU A 91 -15.34 -4.11 8.51
C GLU A 91 -15.33 -2.59 8.58
N LYS A 92 -15.22 -2.00 9.75
CA LYS A 92 -15.25 -0.55 9.95
C LYS A 92 -13.93 0.13 9.57
N PHE A 93 -12.79 -0.52 9.78
CA PHE A 93 -11.48 0.10 9.70
C PHE A 93 -10.56 -0.53 8.64
N TYR A 94 -10.27 -1.83 8.74
CA TYR A 94 -9.25 -2.45 7.89
C TYR A 94 -9.74 -2.72 6.46
N ASN A 95 -10.92 -3.29 6.30
CA ASN A 95 -11.47 -3.54 4.96
C ASN A 95 -11.56 -2.28 4.10
N PRO A 96 -12.07 -1.13 4.62
CA PRO A 96 -12.07 0.11 3.86
C PRO A 96 -10.66 0.63 3.54
N LEU A 97 -9.70 0.51 4.46
CA LEU A 97 -8.31 0.91 4.22
C LEU A 97 -7.70 0.11 3.06
N ILE A 98 -7.80 -1.21 3.10
CA ILE A 98 -7.24 -2.09 2.07
C ILE A 98 -7.90 -1.83 0.71
N ARG A 99 -9.24 -1.72 0.66
CA ARG A 99 -9.96 -1.37 -0.57
C ARG A 99 -9.50 -0.03 -1.11
N GLN A 100 -9.38 1.01 -0.26
CA GLN A 100 -8.93 2.33 -0.70
C GLN A 100 -7.53 2.31 -1.31
N LEU A 101 -6.55 1.64 -0.68
CA LEU A 101 -5.18 1.53 -1.20
C LEU A 101 -5.16 0.83 -2.57
N ARG A 102 -5.92 -0.26 -2.71
CA ARG A 102 -6.02 -0.99 -3.98
C ARG A 102 -6.71 -0.22 -5.10
N ASP A 103 -7.70 0.62 -4.74
CA ASP A 103 -8.58 1.32 -5.69
C ASP A 103 -8.15 2.78 -5.95
N LEU A 104 -7.04 3.26 -5.36
CA LEU A 104 -6.52 4.59 -5.70
C LEU A 104 -6.18 4.64 -7.20
N PRO A 105 -6.65 5.68 -7.92
CA PRO A 105 -6.42 5.82 -9.37
C PRO A 105 -5.01 6.35 -9.68
N MET A 106 -4.02 5.84 -8.98
CA MET A 106 -2.60 6.19 -9.10
C MET A 106 -1.73 5.11 -8.47
N PRO A 107 -0.43 5.04 -8.78
CA PRO A 107 0.51 4.15 -8.09
C PRO A 107 0.58 4.42 -6.59
N VAL A 108 0.68 3.35 -5.82
CA VAL A 108 0.89 3.35 -4.37
C VAL A 108 2.18 2.60 -4.07
N ILE A 109 3.16 3.30 -3.52
CA ILE A 109 4.42 2.75 -3.07
C ILE A 109 4.36 2.58 -1.55
N CYS A 110 4.89 1.47 -1.03
CA CYS A 110 5.12 1.30 0.40
C CYS A 110 6.60 1.10 0.69
N ALA A 111 7.16 1.93 1.58
CA ALA A 111 8.52 1.81 2.08
C ALA A 111 8.49 1.25 3.51
N VAL A 112 8.82 -0.04 3.67
CA VAL A 112 8.79 -0.75 4.94
C VAL A 112 10.11 -0.57 5.66
N ASN A 113 10.15 0.38 6.60
CA ASN A 113 11.37 0.83 7.28
C ASN A 113 11.80 -0.06 8.46
N GLY A 114 11.01 -1.07 8.83
CA GLY A 114 11.32 -1.93 9.97
C GLY A 114 10.32 -3.06 10.13
N VAL A 115 10.07 -3.48 11.38
CA VAL A 115 9.12 -4.57 11.66
C VAL A 115 7.72 -4.24 11.16
N ALA A 116 7.16 -5.16 10.38
CA ALA A 116 5.77 -5.19 9.91
C ALA A 116 5.10 -6.46 10.45
N ALA A 117 4.11 -6.32 11.34
CA ALA A 117 3.50 -7.47 12.01
C ALA A 117 1.96 -7.42 11.98
N GLY A 118 1.32 -8.59 11.92
CA GLY A 118 -0.13 -8.69 11.86
C GLY A 118 -0.71 -7.93 10.66
N ALA A 119 -1.73 -7.09 10.87
CA ALA A 119 -2.27 -6.22 9.83
C ALA A 119 -1.17 -5.33 9.19
N GLY A 120 -0.18 -4.89 9.99
CA GLY A 120 0.97 -4.12 9.50
C GLY A 120 1.84 -4.87 8.50
N ALA A 121 1.86 -6.20 8.50
CA ALA A 121 2.52 -7.00 7.48
C ALA A 121 1.68 -7.15 6.19
N ASN A 122 0.37 -6.96 6.28
CA ASN A 122 -0.55 -7.14 5.15
C ASN A 122 -0.90 -5.82 4.44
N ILE A 123 -0.89 -4.68 5.15
CA ILE A 123 -1.12 -3.34 4.56
C ILE A 123 -0.17 -3.05 3.38
N PRO A 124 1.17 -3.28 3.47
CA PRO A 124 2.07 -3.10 2.34
C PRO A 124 1.67 -3.93 1.11
N LEU A 125 1.12 -5.13 1.31
CA LEU A 125 0.72 -6.02 0.22
C LEU A 125 -0.53 -5.56 -0.54
N ALA A 126 -1.22 -4.53 -0.03
CA ALA A 126 -2.29 -3.84 -0.74
C ALA A 126 -1.77 -2.68 -1.61
N CYS A 127 -0.50 -2.33 -1.49
CA CYS A 127 0.18 -1.33 -2.31
C CYS A 127 0.72 -1.96 -3.61
N ASP A 128 1.08 -1.13 -4.59
CA ASP A 128 1.49 -1.61 -5.91
C ASP A 128 2.98 -2.01 -5.93
N LEU A 129 3.83 -1.24 -5.26
CA LEU A 129 5.27 -1.48 -5.18
C LEU A 129 5.72 -1.39 -3.72
N VAL A 130 6.33 -2.46 -3.23
CA VAL A 130 6.83 -2.52 -1.85
C VAL A 130 8.34 -2.58 -1.85
N LEU A 131 8.99 -1.57 -1.25
CA LEU A 131 10.40 -1.58 -0.90
C LEU A 131 10.53 -1.83 0.59
N ALA A 132 11.56 -2.55 1.01
CA ALA A 132 11.82 -2.77 2.41
C ALA A 132 13.30 -2.54 2.76
N ALA A 133 13.56 -1.94 3.92
CA ALA A 133 14.89 -1.89 4.50
C ALA A 133 15.41 -3.32 4.77
N ARG A 134 16.71 -3.56 4.62
CA ARG A 134 17.34 -4.88 4.86
C ARG A 134 17.04 -5.41 6.27
N SER A 135 17.00 -4.53 7.26
CA SER A 135 16.66 -4.86 8.65
C SER A 135 15.17 -5.13 8.87
N ALA A 136 14.29 -4.78 7.92
CA ALA A 136 12.86 -4.96 8.03
C ALA A 136 12.46 -6.46 8.05
N SER A 137 11.26 -6.71 8.50
CA SER A 137 10.73 -8.07 8.55
C SER A 137 9.21 -8.10 8.54
N PHE A 138 8.67 -9.19 8.00
CA PHE A 138 7.24 -9.44 7.89
C PHE A 138 6.85 -10.62 8.80
N ILE A 139 5.82 -10.44 9.64
CA ILE A 139 5.41 -11.43 10.61
C ILE A 139 3.89 -11.59 10.58
N GLN A 140 3.40 -12.78 10.22
CA GLN A 140 1.98 -13.12 10.34
C GLN A 140 1.67 -13.53 11.79
N ALA A 141 1.62 -12.54 12.70
CA ALA A 141 1.57 -12.79 14.15
C ALA A 141 0.22 -13.33 14.65
N PHE A 142 -0.79 -13.43 13.81
CA PHE A 142 -2.17 -13.78 14.18
C PHE A 142 -2.29 -15.13 14.89
N CYS A 143 -1.61 -16.17 14.41
CA CYS A 143 -1.65 -17.50 15.01
C CYS A 143 -1.17 -17.52 16.47
N LYS A 144 -0.28 -16.58 16.85
CA LYS A 144 0.25 -16.49 18.22
C LYS A 144 -0.76 -16.02 19.26
N ILE A 145 -1.87 -15.44 18.79
CA ILE A 145 -2.98 -14.96 19.64
C ILE A 145 -4.32 -15.61 19.22
N GLY A 146 -4.27 -16.75 18.52
CA GLY A 146 -5.45 -17.53 18.16
C GLY A 146 -6.32 -16.90 17.06
N LEU A 147 -5.77 -16.02 16.24
CA LEU A 147 -6.48 -15.34 15.13
C LEU A 147 -6.02 -15.83 13.76
N ILE A 148 -6.78 -15.46 12.73
CA ILE A 148 -6.44 -15.67 11.33
C ILE A 148 -5.87 -14.36 10.73
N PRO A 149 -5.01 -14.42 9.69
CA PRO A 149 -4.58 -13.22 8.98
C PRO A 149 -5.77 -12.47 8.37
N ASP A 150 -5.84 -11.16 8.64
CA ASP A 150 -6.81 -10.20 8.12
C ASP A 150 -6.19 -9.27 7.06
N SER A 151 -6.82 -8.14 6.79
CA SER A 151 -6.31 -7.10 5.86
C SER A 151 -5.92 -7.67 4.48
N GLY A 152 -6.64 -8.68 4.02
CA GLY A 152 -6.39 -9.35 2.74
C GLY A 152 -5.22 -10.34 2.74
N GLY A 153 -4.58 -10.60 3.88
CA GLY A 153 -3.39 -11.46 3.97
C GLY A 153 -3.63 -12.87 3.43
N THR A 154 -4.76 -13.51 3.79
CA THR A 154 -5.09 -14.87 3.30
C THR A 154 -5.39 -14.92 1.80
N TRP A 155 -5.74 -13.80 1.18
CA TRP A 155 -5.94 -13.69 -0.26
C TRP A 155 -4.63 -13.38 -1.00
N THR A 156 -3.81 -12.47 -0.47
CA THR A 156 -2.62 -11.95 -1.13
C THR A 156 -1.42 -12.90 -1.03
N LEU A 157 -1.16 -13.43 0.19
CA LEU A 157 0.01 -14.29 0.42
C LEU A 157 0.10 -15.48 -0.54
N PRO A 158 -0.93 -16.34 -0.69
CA PRO A 158 -0.82 -17.51 -1.56
C PRO A 158 -0.67 -17.13 -3.03
N ARG A 159 -1.11 -15.95 -3.45
CA ARG A 159 -0.95 -15.44 -4.82
C ARG A 159 0.45 -14.92 -5.12
N LEU A 160 1.10 -14.31 -4.13
CA LEU A 160 2.45 -13.78 -4.30
C LEU A 160 3.53 -14.85 -4.11
N ILE A 161 3.41 -15.69 -3.06
CA ILE A 161 4.50 -16.61 -2.66
C ILE A 161 4.15 -18.10 -2.73
N GLY A 162 2.96 -18.41 -3.25
CA GLY A 162 2.43 -19.76 -3.33
C GLY A 162 1.90 -20.30 -1.99
N MET A 163 1.03 -21.30 -2.07
CA MET A 163 0.27 -21.82 -0.92
C MET A 163 1.17 -22.40 0.19
N ALA A 164 2.27 -23.07 -0.17
CA ALA A 164 3.14 -23.71 0.83
C ALA A 164 3.80 -22.67 1.75
N ARG A 165 4.40 -21.62 1.17
CA ARG A 165 5.03 -20.53 1.94
C ARG A 165 3.99 -19.70 2.70
N ALA A 166 2.84 -19.42 2.09
CA ALA A 166 1.75 -18.70 2.74
C ALA A 166 1.25 -19.44 4.00
N LYS A 167 1.03 -20.77 3.92
CA LYS A 167 0.67 -21.60 5.07
C LYS A 167 1.77 -21.60 6.14
N ALA A 168 3.03 -21.75 5.75
CA ALA A 168 4.14 -21.73 6.71
C ALA A 168 4.19 -20.42 7.49
N LEU A 169 4.11 -19.26 6.80
CA LEU A 169 4.08 -17.96 7.48
C LEU A 169 2.86 -17.79 8.38
N ALA A 170 1.67 -18.14 7.90
CA ALA A 170 0.43 -17.92 8.63
C ALA A 170 0.26 -18.86 9.83
N LEU A 171 0.67 -20.13 9.72
CA LEU A 171 0.50 -21.13 10.77
C LEU A 171 1.61 -21.09 11.81
N LEU A 172 2.85 -20.74 11.44
CA LEU A 172 3.98 -20.71 12.35
C LEU A 172 4.23 -19.31 12.94
N GLY A 173 3.81 -18.25 12.26
CA GLY A 173 4.04 -16.87 12.68
C GLY A 173 5.54 -16.53 12.80
N ASN A 174 6.37 -17.15 11.97
CA ASN A 174 7.80 -16.90 11.94
C ASN A 174 8.12 -15.57 11.26
N ARG A 175 9.27 -15.01 11.62
CA ARG A 175 9.81 -13.82 10.98
C ARG A 175 10.30 -14.16 9.57
N LEU A 176 9.84 -13.40 8.57
CA LEU A 176 10.37 -13.39 7.21
C LEU A 176 11.24 -12.14 7.06
N THR A 177 12.51 -12.29 6.68
CA THR A 177 13.41 -11.15 6.43
C THR A 177 13.04 -10.44 5.14
N ALA A 178 13.46 -9.17 4.97
CA ALA A 178 13.22 -8.41 3.75
C ALA A 178 13.87 -9.07 2.51
N GLU A 179 15.08 -9.62 2.67
CA GLU A 179 15.77 -10.35 1.60
C GLU A 179 15.00 -11.60 1.15
N GLN A 180 14.51 -12.39 2.11
CA GLN A 180 13.68 -13.55 1.80
C GLN A 180 12.34 -13.13 1.16
N ALA A 181 11.76 -12.01 1.62
CA ALA A 181 10.53 -11.47 1.07
C ALA A 181 10.69 -11.09 -0.41
N GLU A 182 11.80 -10.45 -0.78
CA GLU A 182 12.14 -10.17 -2.18
C GLU A 182 12.36 -11.47 -2.98
N GLN A 183 13.21 -12.38 -2.48
CA GLN A 183 13.49 -13.66 -3.14
C GLN A 183 12.24 -14.51 -3.38
N TRP A 184 11.24 -14.40 -2.49
CA TRP A 184 9.98 -15.15 -2.62
C TRP A 184 8.96 -14.43 -3.50
N GLY A 185 9.21 -13.21 -3.91
CA GLY A 185 8.27 -12.38 -4.67
C GLY A 185 7.15 -11.77 -3.82
N LEU A 186 7.33 -11.68 -2.50
CA LEU A 186 6.38 -11.01 -1.62
C LEU A 186 6.44 -9.49 -1.78
N ILE A 187 7.65 -8.95 -1.99
CA ILE A 187 7.92 -7.52 -2.18
C ILE A 187 8.72 -7.29 -3.46
N TYR A 188 8.71 -6.05 -3.93
CA TYR A 188 9.42 -5.63 -5.14
C TYR A 188 10.92 -5.61 -4.95
N ARG A 189 11.43 -4.99 -3.84
CA ARG A 189 12.85 -4.80 -3.61
C ARG A 189 13.21 -4.69 -2.12
N CYS A 190 14.32 -5.30 -1.74
CA CYS A 190 15.04 -5.05 -0.49
C CYS A 190 16.21 -4.11 -0.78
N VAL A 191 16.40 -3.09 0.06
CA VAL A 191 17.46 -2.08 -0.07
C VAL A 191 18.17 -1.87 1.26
N GLU A 192 19.35 -1.25 1.24
CA GLU A 192 20.05 -0.92 2.48
C GLU A 192 19.23 0.07 3.31
N ASP A 193 19.30 -0.05 4.64
CA ASP A 193 18.47 0.73 5.56
C ASP A 193 18.59 2.24 5.33
N ALA A 194 19.83 2.70 5.12
CA ALA A 194 20.13 4.12 4.90
C ALA A 194 19.59 4.65 3.54
N GLU A 195 19.33 3.77 2.59
CA GLU A 195 18.91 4.13 1.23
C GLU A 195 17.40 4.06 1.03
N LEU A 196 16.65 3.38 1.94
CA LEU A 196 15.23 3.10 1.74
C LEU A 196 14.41 4.35 1.42
N ARG A 197 14.59 5.42 2.21
CA ARG A 197 13.81 6.65 2.05
C ARG A 197 14.09 7.31 0.70
N ASP A 198 15.35 7.41 0.34
CA ASP A 198 15.78 8.06 -0.90
C ASP A 198 15.36 7.26 -2.12
N GLU A 199 15.53 5.93 -2.11
CA GLU A 199 15.11 5.05 -3.19
C GLU A 199 13.58 5.07 -3.39
N ALA A 200 12.80 5.03 -2.30
CA ALA A 200 11.35 5.12 -2.37
C ALA A 200 10.89 6.49 -2.89
N LEU A 201 11.53 7.59 -2.45
CA LEU A 201 11.20 8.93 -2.92
C LEU A 201 11.58 9.12 -4.39
N LYS A 202 12.75 8.67 -4.84
CA LYS A 202 13.16 8.69 -6.25
C LYS A 202 12.16 7.94 -7.13
N LEU A 203 11.73 6.75 -6.69
CA LEU A 203 10.73 5.97 -7.42
C LEU A 203 9.38 6.71 -7.48
N ALA A 204 8.94 7.31 -6.37
CA ALA A 204 7.72 8.09 -6.33
C ALA A 204 7.79 9.32 -7.25
N GLN A 205 8.88 10.07 -7.21
CA GLN A 205 9.12 11.23 -8.08
C GLN A 205 9.15 10.83 -9.56
N HIS A 206 9.80 9.70 -9.88
CA HIS A 206 9.78 9.16 -11.23
C HIS A 206 8.35 8.85 -11.69
N LEU A 207 7.59 8.09 -10.89
CA LEU A 207 6.20 7.75 -11.24
C LEU A 207 5.28 8.97 -11.30
N ALA A 208 5.55 10.01 -10.52
CA ALA A 208 4.79 11.26 -10.57
C ALA A 208 4.97 12.03 -11.92
N THR A 209 6.02 11.75 -12.69
CA THR A 209 6.21 12.30 -14.04
C THR A 209 5.61 11.42 -15.14
N GLN A 210 5.13 10.22 -14.83
CA GLN A 210 4.62 9.25 -15.80
C GLN A 210 3.12 9.45 -16.09
N PRO A 211 2.54 8.81 -17.12
CA PRO A 211 1.13 8.96 -17.47
C PRO A 211 0.21 8.33 -16.42
N THR A 212 -0.10 9.05 -15.36
CA THR A 212 -0.82 8.55 -14.16
C THR A 212 -2.12 7.84 -14.50
N TYR A 213 -2.90 8.39 -15.45
CA TYR A 213 -4.13 7.74 -15.89
C TYR A 213 -3.86 6.36 -16.52
N GLY A 214 -2.85 6.25 -17.38
CA GLY A 214 -2.43 4.97 -17.97
C GLY A 214 -1.95 3.98 -16.90
N LEU A 215 -1.14 4.44 -15.92
CA LEU A 215 -0.69 3.61 -14.79
C LEU A 215 -1.87 3.12 -13.94
N ALA A 216 -2.89 3.96 -13.72
CA ALA A 216 -4.10 3.56 -13.01
C ALA A 216 -4.88 2.45 -13.76
N LEU A 217 -4.95 2.53 -15.09
CA LEU A 217 -5.59 1.50 -15.90
C LEU A 217 -4.80 0.17 -15.90
N ILE A 218 -3.46 0.24 -15.92
CA ILE A 218 -2.58 -0.93 -15.75
C ILE A 218 -2.87 -1.60 -14.40
N LYS A 219 -2.84 -0.84 -13.30
CA LYS A 219 -3.15 -1.33 -11.95
C LYS A 219 -4.53 -2.01 -11.90
N ARG A 220 -5.55 -1.37 -12.48
CA ARG A 220 -6.91 -1.91 -12.54
C ARG A 220 -6.96 -3.23 -13.31
N SER A 221 -6.29 -3.32 -14.46
CA SER A 221 -6.24 -4.53 -15.28
C SER A 221 -5.56 -5.68 -14.52
N LEU A 222 -4.37 -5.43 -13.92
CA LEU A 222 -3.63 -6.43 -13.17
C LEU A 222 -4.41 -6.91 -11.92
N ASN A 223 -5.06 -5.99 -11.20
CA ASN A 223 -5.88 -6.37 -10.05
C ASN A 223 -7.09 -7.24 -10.44
N ALA A 224 -7.72 -6.98 -11.58
CA ALA A 224 -8.87 -7.75 -12.07
C ALA A 224 -8.44 -9.14 -12.57
N SER A 225 -7.22 -9.30 -13.13
CA SER A 225 -6.73 -10.57 -13.66
C SER A 225 -6.67 -11.68 -12.62
N LEU A 226 -6.65 -11.32 -11.33
CA LEU A 226 -6.63 -12.28 -10.22
C LEU A 226 -7.96 -13.03 -10.01
N SER A 227 -9.05 -12.56 -10.66
CA SER A 227 -10.39 -13.14 -10.55
C SER A 227 -11.08 -13.37 -11.89
N ASN A 228 -10.63 -12.71 -12.98
CA ASN A 228 -11.19 -12.87 -14.31
C ASN A 228 -10.78 -14.22 -14.93
N SER A 229 -11.64 -14.79 -15.76
CA SER A 229 -11.24 -15.77 -16.78
C SER A 229 -10.36 -15.10 -17.83
N PHE A 230 -9.68 -15.89 -18.66
CA PHE A 230 -8.83 -15.37 -19.73
C PHE A 230 -9.61 -14.48 -20.71
N ASP A 231 -10.80 -14.92 -21.12
CA ASP A 231 -11.63 -14.17 -22.07
C ASP A 231 -12.16 -12.86 -21.47
N GLU A 232 -12.61 -12.87 -20.20
CA GLU A 232 -13.00 -11.66 -19.48
C GLU A 232 -11.83 -10.68 -19.37
N GLN A 233 -10.61 -11.19 -19.16
CA GLN A 233 -9.42 -10.35 -19.09
C GLN A 233 -9.11 -9.68 -20.43
N LEU A 234 -9.18 -10.40 -21.56
CA LEU A 234 -9.00 -9.82 -22.89
C LEU A 234 -10.03 -8.73 -23.20
N GLU A 235 -11.30 -8.95 -22.83
CA GLU A 235 -12.34 -7.96 -22.98
C GLU A 235 -12.07 -6.70 -22.14
N LEU A 236 -11.63 -6.87 -20.90
CA LEU A 236 -11.25 -5.76 -20.02
C LEU A 236 -10.05 -4.99 -20.58
N GLU A 237 -9.01 -5.68 -21.03
CA GLU A 237 -7.82 -5.05 -21.63
C GLU A 237 -8.19 -4.21 -22.86
N ARG A 238 -9.02 -4.74 -23.76
CA ARG A 238 -9.54 -3.99 -24.90
C ARG A 238 -10.23 -2.70 -24.47
N ASP A 239 -11.09 -2.77 -23.44
CA ASP A 239 -11.87 -1.61 -23.00
C ASP A 239 -10.98 -0.58 -22.28
N LEU A 240 -10.04 -1.02 -21.44
CA LEU A 240 -9.10 -0.14 -20.79
C LEU A 240 -8.13 0.49 -21.79
N GLN A 241 -7.67 -0.25 -22.78
CA GLN A 241 -6.82 0.27 -23.86
C GLN A 241 -7.54 1.35 -24.69
N ARG A 242 -8.84 1.17 -24.95
CA ARG A 242 -9.67 2.19 -25.60
C ARG A 242 -9.73 3.48 -24.78
N LEU A 243 -9.81 3.38 -23.45
CA LEU A 243 -9.78 4.54 -22.56
C LEU A 243 -8.42 5.21 -22.57
N ALA A 244 -7.33 4.43 -22.41
CA ALA A 244 -5.96 4.94 -22.44
C ALA A 244 -5.64 5.67 -23.74
N GLY A 245 -6.05 5.10 -24.90
CA GLY A 245 -5.82 5.66 -26.23
C GLY A 245 -6.55 7.00 -26.50
N ARG A 246 -7.46 7.41 -25.63
CA ARG A 246 -8.16 8.70 -25.70
C ARG A 246 -7.55 9.78 -24.82
N SER A 247 -6.58 9.43 -23.98
CA SER A 247 -5.92 10.35 -23.06
C SER A 247 -5.06 11.39 -23.76
N GLU A 248 -4.83 12.51 -23.10
CA GLU A 248 -3.84 13.52 -23.53
C GLU A 248 -2.45 12.91 -23.51
N ASP A 249 -2.14 12.11 -22.49
CA ASP A 249 -0.84 11.48 -22.29
C ASP A 249 -0.48 10.48 -23.39
N TYR A 250 -1.46 9.74 -23.92
CA TYR A 250 -1.23 8.87 -25.10
C TYR A 250 -0.78 9.68 -26.32
N ARG A 251 -1.44 10.79 -26.60
CA ARG A 251 -1.09 11.68 -27.73
C ARG A 251 0.29 12.28 -27.54
N GLU A 252 0.59 12.74 -26.33
CA GLU A 252 1.91 13.28 -25.98
C GLU A 252 2.99 12.20 -26.13
N GLY A 253 2.74 11.00 -25.63
CA GLY A 253 3.68 9.87 -25.73
C GLY A 253 4.02 9.52 -27.18
N VAL A 254 3.01 9.46 -28.05
CA VAL A 254 3.22 9.19 -29.49
C VAL A 254 3.96 10.33 -30.16
N SER A 255 3.58 11.60 -29.90
CA SER A 255 4.25 12.78 -30.47
C SER A 255 5.72 12.84 -30.05
N ALA A 256 5.98 12.69 -28.75
CA ALA A 256 7.33 12.69 -28.19
C ALA A 256 8.21 11.58 -28.78
N PHE A 257 7.64 10.38 -28.97
CA PHE A 257 8.33 9.26 -29.60
C PHE A 257 8.73 9.57 -31.05
N MET A 258 7.82 10.13 -31.85
CA MET A 258 8.07 10.49 -33.25
C MET A 258 9.09 11.63 -33.36
N GLU A 259 9.06 12.57 -32.43
CA GLU A 259 9.96 13.72 -32.36
C GLU A 259 11.30 13.42 -31.67
N LYS A 260 11.47 12.20 -31.14
CA LYS A 260 12.66 11.75 -30.36
C LYS A 260 13.01 12.67 -29.18
N ARG A 261 11.99 13.13 -28.46
CA ARG A 261 12.13 13.95 -27.25
C ARG A 261 11.53 13.22 -26.03
N THR A 262 11.87 13.70 -24.84
CA THR A 262 11.25 13.23 -23.61
C THR A 262 9.79 13.70 -23.54
N PRO A 263 8.80 12.82 -23.24
CA PRO A 263 7.42 13.22 -23.10
C PRO A 263 7.20 14.03 -21.81
N SER A 264 6.16 14.87 -21.82
CA SER A 264 5.71 15.67 -20.68
C SER A 264 4.27 15.31 -20.33
N PHE A 265 4.12 14.25 -19.53
CA PHE A 265 2.81 13.71 -19.18
C PHE A 265 2.10 14.55 -18.12
N LYS A 266 0.79 14.73 -18.31
CA LYS A 266 -0.09 15.47 -17.41
C LYS A 266 -0.93 14.59 -16.49
N GLY A 267 -0.93 13.27 -16.69
CA GLY A 267 -1.67 12.29 -15.90
C GLY A 267 -3.14 12.16 -16.30
N ARG A 268 -3.54 12.58 -17.49
CA ARG A 268 -4.94 12.60 -17.95
C ARG A 268 -5.09 12.35 -19.45
#